data_c4ed30c87994cbc3e66d656c795b2054
#
_entry.id   c4ed30c87994cbc3e66d656c795b2054
#
_cell.length_a   1.000
_cell.length_b   1.000
_cell.length_c   1.000
_cell.angle_alpha   90.00
_cell.angle_beta   90.00
_cell.angle_gamma   90.00
#
_symmetry.space_group_name_H-M   'P 1'
#
loop_
_entity.id
_entity.type
_entity.pdbx_description
1 polymer ?
#
loop_
_entity_poly.entity_id
_entity_poly.type
_entity_poly.pdbx_seq_one_letter_code
_entity_poly.pdbx_strand_id
1 'polypeptide(L)'
;MADRVKTFASFALLNYRLFWIGALVSNVGGWMARVAQDWLVLTELTNHSAQALGIVTALQFLPIPLIAPMAGALADRFSKRKLLILTQAALGATALGLWILVATGVVQLWHAFLFAFLQGIAAAFDMPVRQAFVSEMVPENLVPNAIGLNSAQFNGARLLGPGVAGLVIAWFGIAPALLINAISFIAVIAALWFMRPDQLMPRPKRTGTGTVREGLAYVRTRPDILLILGIIFVFSTFGMNFQITNALMATEVFGKGASEYGMLGSVMAIGTLAAAFMAARRARPRLRWLLLGVFGFAVFTAAAALAPTFEVFAVMLIGVGVCSLTVMTSCNATVQLAADPALRGRVMAVYMAVNMGGTPIGSPVIGWIGDHWGARWTLGVGAIATFAMFLVASIYVMVHDQVRVSLQSAWPPRLLVGRHGADDAALVDPDPQARVA
;
A
#
# COMPACT_ATOMS: atom_id res chain seq x y z
N MET A 1 19.00 -13.62 -28.05
CA MET A 1 19.44 -12.59 -27.11
C MET A 1 18.30 -11.60 -26.95
N ALA A 2 17.64 -11.54 -25.80
CA ALA A 2 16.62 -10.52 -25.58
C ALA A 2 17.34 -9.17 -25.51
N ASP A 3 17.04 -8.27 -26.44
CA ASP A 3 17.51 -6.89 -26.40
C ASP A 3 17.19 -6.30 -25.01
N ARG A 4 18.23 -5.87 -24.30
CA ARG A 4 18.05 -5.22 -22.99
C ARG A 4 17.28 -3.92 -23.21
N VAL A 5 16.01 -3.93 -22.85
CA VAL A 5 15.19 -2.73 -22.87
C VAL A 5 15.87 -1.66 -22.00
N LYS A 6 16.14 -0.49 -22.57
CA LYS A 6 16.74 0.64 -21.82
C LYS A 6 15.82 1.02 -20.67
N THR A 7 16.38 1.33 -19.50
CA THR A 7 15.64 1.64 -18.26
C THR A 7 14.53 2.68 -18.46
N PHE A 8 14.73 3.65 -19.32
CA PHE A 8 13.80 4.74 -19.59
C PHE A 8 13.14 4.66 -20.98
N ALA A 9 13.03 3.46 -21.56
CA ALA A 9 12.52 3.28 -22.93
C ALA A 9 11.09 3.82 -23.11
N SER A 10 10.21 3.67 -22.12
CA SER A 10 8.82 4.15 -22.19
C SER A 10 8.73 5.68 -22.30
N PHE A 11 9.73 6.44 -21.85
CA PHE A 11 9.71 7.92 -21.99
C PHE A 11 9.96 8.41 -23.42
N ALA A 12 10.36 7.54 -24.35
CA ALA A 12 10.40 7.90 -25.76
C ALA A 12 9.02 8.18 -26.32
N LEU A 13 7.96 7.62 -25.68
CA LEU A 13 6.57 7.76 -26.12
C LEU A 13 5.93 9.00 -25.48
N LEU A 14 5.44 9.91 -26.34
CA LEU A 14 4.87 11.19 -25.87
C LEU A 14 3.73 11.00 -24.87
N ASN A 15 2.77 10.13 -25.19
CA ASN A 15 1.60 9.88 -24.34
C ASN A 15 2.00 9.38 -22.95
N TYR A 16 2.95 8.45 -22.88
CA TYR A 16 3.45 7.92 -21.61
C TYR A 16 4.19 9.00 -20.80
N ARG A 17 5.02 9.80 -21.45
CA ARG A 17 5.76 10.90 -20.81
C ARG A 17 4.83 11.95 -20.22
N LEU A 18 3.82 12.40 -20.98
CA LEU A 18 2.81 13.34 -20.50
C LEU A 18 2.07 12.78 -19.29
N PHE A 19 1.60 11.54 -19.39
CA PHE A 19 0.92 10.86 -18.28
C PHE A 19 1.79 10.78 -17.03
N TRP A 20 3.03 10.33 -17.19
CA TRP A 20 3.93 10.12 -16.07
C TRP A 20 4.23 11.42 -15.31
N ILE A 21 4.50 12.52 -16.04
CA ILE A 21 4.75 13.83 -15.43
C ILE A 21 3.50 14.34 -14.72
N GLY A 22 2.34 14.33 -15.40
CA GLY A 22 1.09 14.76 -14.79
C GLY A 22 0.73 13.93 -13.56
N ALA A 23 0.88 12.61 -13.64
CA ALA A 23 0.64 11.71 -12.53
C ALA A 23 1.63 11.92 -11.36
N LEU A 24 2.90 12.27 -11.62
CA LEU A 24 3.88 12.59 -10.58
C LEU A 24 3.41 13.81 -9.76
N VAL A 25 3.06 14.88 -10.44
CA VAL A 25 2.58 16.12 -9.80
C VAL A 25 1.33 15.85 -8.97
N SER A 26 0.34 15.13 -9.54
CA SER A 26 -0.91 14.80 -8.85
C SER A 26 -0.68 13.84 -7.67
N ASN A 27 0.18 12.84 -7.79
CA ASN A 27 0.47 11.92 -6.70
C ASN A 27 1.19 12.61 -5.54
N VAL A 28 2.12 13.52 -5.80
CA VAL A 28 2.75 14.34 -4.74
C VAL A 28 1.68 15.18 -4.05
N GLY A 29 0.83 15.90 -4.82
CA GLY A 29 -0.29 16.66 -4.29
C GLY A 29 -1.25 15.81 -3.46
N GLY A 30 -1.58 14.60 -3.93
CA GLY A 30 -2.45 13.67 -3.22
C GLY A 30 -1.88 13.19 -1.88
N TRP A 31 -0.57 12.91 -1.80
CA TRP A 31 0.09 12.59 -0.53
C TRP A 31 0.15 13.80 0.40
N MET A 32 0.37 15.01 -0.16
CA MET A 32 0.29 16.24 0.61
C MET A 32 -1.10 16.47 1.21
N ALA A 33 -2.15 16.29 0.42
CA ALA A 33 -3.52 16.49 0.86
C ALA A 33 -3.93 15.54 1.98
N ARG A 34 -3.44 14.29 1.97
CA ARG A 34 -3.69 13.34 3.07
C ARG A 34 -3.13 13.87 4.37
N VAL A 35 -1.87 14.29 4.40
CA VAL A 35 -1.24 14.88 5.58
C VAL A 35 -1.99 16.13 6.03
N ALA A 36 -2.39 17.00 5.09
CA ALA A 36 -3.12 18.22 5.38
C ALA A 36 -4.53 17.95 5.93
N GLN A 37 -5.24 16.95 5.40
CA GLN A 37 -6.57 16.56 5.88
C GLN A 37 -6.49 15.89 7.26
N ASP A 38 -5.50 15.02 7.48
CA ASP A 38 -5.26 14.38 8.77
C ASP A 38 -4.94 15.45 9.84
N TRP A 39 -4.08 16.40 9.50
CA TRP A 39 -3.71 17.51 10.36
C TRP A 39 -4.90 18.44 10.65
N LEU A 40 -5.69 18.79 9.63
CA LEU A 40 -6.92 19.57 9.77
C LEU A 40 -7.89 18.94 10.76
N VAL A 41 -8.16 17.64 10.59
CA VAL A 41 -9.10 16.93 11.46
C VAL A 41 -8.59 16.89 12.89
N LEU A 42 -7.30 16.60 13.07
CA LEU A 42 -6.72 16.40 14.40
C LEU A 42 -6.58 17.71 15.17
N THR A 43 -6.15 18.79 14.52
CA THR A 43 -5.74 20.03 15.23
C THR A 43 -6.75 21.19 15.13
N GLU A 44 -7.52 21.30 14.03
CA GLU A 44 -8.43 22.43 13.84
C GLU A 44 -9.91 22.05 14.03
N LEU A 45 -10.29 20.81 13.67
CA LEU A 45 -11.71 20.40 13.74
C LEU A 45 -12.06 19.61 14.99
N THR A 46 -11.05 19.06 15.67
CA THR A 46 -11.24 18.29 16.91
C THR A 46 -10.13 18.59 17.91
N ASN A 47 -10.36 18.28 19.18
CA ASN A 47 -9.32 18.34 20.21
C ASN A 47 -8.48 17.05 20.18
N HIS A 48 -7.71 16.83 19.12
CA HIS A 48 -6.85 15.65 18.92
C HIS A 48 -7.60 14.31 18.92
N SER A 49 -8.86 14.25 18.42
CA SER A 49 -9.61 13.00 18.38
C SER A 49 -9.04 12.04 17.33
N ALA A 50 -8.46 10.96 17.83
CA ALA A 50 -8.00 9.83 17.03
C ALA A 50 -9.16 9.11 16.34
N GLN A 51 -10.34 9.05 17.00
CA GLN A 51 -11.53 8.43 16.44
C GLN A 51 -12.04 9.18 15.22
N ALA A 52 -12.07 10.52 15.27
CA ALA A 52 -12.45 11.32 14.11
C ALA A 52 -11.52 11.07 12.91
N LEU A 53 -10.22 10.99 13.15
CA LEU A 53 -9.22 10.66 12.12
C LEU A 53 -9.41 9.23 11.58
N GLY A 54 -9.75 8.29 12.48
CA GLY A 54 -10.11 6.92 12.11
C GLY A 54 -11.31 6.82 11.20
N ILE A 55 -12.36 7.62 11.47
CA ILE A 55 -13.57 7.70 10.65
C ILE A 55 -13.26 8.31 9.27
N VAL A 56 -12.48 9.39 9.20
CA VAL A 56 -12.03 9.98 7.91
C VAL A 56 -11.32 8.93 7.08
N THR A 57 -10.35 8.24 7.68
CA THR A 57 -9.61 7.17 6.99
C THR A 57 -10.54 6.04 6.52
N ALA A 58 -11.48 5.61 7.37
CA ALA A 58 -12.47 4.60 6.98
C ALA A 58 -13.29 5.04 5.78
N LEU A 59 -13.80 6.27 5.79
CA LEU A 59 -14.63 6.82 4.71
C LEU A 59 -13.86 6.97 3.39
N GLN A 60 -12.56 7.27 3.45
CA GLN A 60 -11.71 7.31 2.24
C GLN A 60 -11.52 5.93 1.60
N PHE A 61 -11.39 4.88 2.40
CA PHE A 61 -11.06 3.55 1.89
C PHE A 61 -12.30 2.65 1.68
N LEU A 62 -13.39 2.88 2.40
CA LEU A 62 -14.61 2.06 2.33
C LEU A 62 -15.22 1.93 0.92
N PRO A 63 -15.32 2.99 0.09
CA PRO A 63 -15.87 2.85 -1.25
C PRO A 63 -15.04 1.94 -2.16
N ILE A 64 -13.72 1.83 -1.94
CA ILE A 64 -12.82 1.12 -2.83
C ILE A 64 -13.20 -0.36 -2.99
N PRO A 65 -13.25 -1.20 -1.94
CA PRO A 65 -13.62 -2.60 -2.09
C PRO A 65 -15.07 -2.81 -2.57
N LEU A 66 -15.97 -1.88 -2.27
CA LEU A 66 -17.38 -1.96 -2.66
C LEU A 66 -17.61 -1.62 -4.13
N ILE A 67 -16.90 -0.63 -4.66
CA ILE A 67 -17.12 -0.09 -6.00
C ILE A 67 -16.14 -0.68 -7.03
N ALA A 68 -14.97 -1.19 -6.61
CA ALA A 68 -13.94 -1.69 -7.53
C ALA A 68 -14.44 -2.69 -8.59
N PRO A 69 -15.36 -3.64 -8.30
CA PRO A 69 -15.90 -4.53 -9.32
C PRO A 69 -16.70 -3.80 -10.41
N MET A 70 -17.46 -2.78 -10.00
CA MET A 70 -18.24 -1.94 -10.95
C MET A 70 -17.32 -1.05 -11.77
N ALA A 71 -16.26 -0.50 -11.13
CA ALA A 71 -15.28 0.35 -11.78
C ALA A 71 -14.50 -0.41 -12.87
N GLY A 72 -14.13 -1.66 -12.62
CA GLY A 72 -13.52 -2.54 -13.61
C GLY A 72 -14.42 -2.77 -14.83
N ALA A 73 -15.69 -3.11 -14.59
CA ALA A 73 -16.67 -3.30 -15.67
C ALA A 73 -16.89 -2.02 -16.50
N LEU A 74 -16.86 -0.85 -15.85
CA LEU A 74 -16.98 0.44 -16.53
C LEU A 74 -15.73 0.76 -17.37
N ALA A 75 -14.54 0.44 -16.85
CA ALA A 75 -13.27 0.59 -17.55
C ALA A 75 -13.19 -0.25 -18.85
N ASP A 76 -13.91 -1.39 -18.90
CA ASP A 76 -13.97 -2.24 -20.08
C ASP A 76 -14.96 -1.72 -21.15
N ARG A 77 -15.94 -0.90 -20.75
CA ARG A 77 -16.99 -0.39 -21.65
C ARG A 77 -16.65 0.96 -22.29
N PHE A 78 -15.97 1.82 -21.53
CA PHE A 78 -15.71 3.21 -21.93
C PHE A 78 -14.25 3.46 -22.23
N SER A 79 -13.95 4.56 -22.93
CA SER A 79 -12.59 5.03 -23.16
C SER A 79 -11.92 5.36 -21.82
N LYS A 80 -10.82 4.65 -21.51
CA LYS A 80 -10.09 4.84 -20.25
C LYS A 80 -9.58 6.26 -20.08
N ARG A 81 -9.14 6.91 -21.18
CA ARG A 81 -8.75 8.31 -21.19
C ARG A 81 -9.88 9.24 -20.73
N LYS A 82 -11.11 9.08 -21.30
CA LYS A 82 -12.27 9.90 -20.90
C LYS A 82 -12.69 9.63 -19.47
N LEU A 83 -12.67 8.36 -19.06
CA LEU A 83 -12.97 7.97 -17.68
C LEU A 83 -11.97 8.60 -16.69
N LEU A 84 -10.67 8.57 -17.01
CA LEU A 84 -9.64 9.21 -16.18
C LEU A 84 -9.83 10.72 -16.09
N ILE A 85 -10.17 11.40 -17.18
CA ILE A 85 -10.46 12.84 -17.13
C ILE A 85 -11.63 13.11 -16.17
N LEU A 86 -12.69 12.30 -16.24
CA LEU A 86 -13.85 12.45 -15.36
C LEU A 86 -13.52 12.19 -13.89
N THR A 87 -12.79 11.10 -13.60
CA THR A 87 -12.41 10.76 -12.22
C THR A 87 -11.43 11.78 -11.63
N GLN A 88 -10.48 12.28 -12.42
CA GLN A 88 -9.55 13.33 -12.01
C GLN A 88 -10.25 14.68 -11.81
N ALA A 89 -11.24 15.01 -12.62
CA ALA A 89 -12.08 16.19 -12.42
C ALA A 89 -12.92 16.07 -11.14
N ALA A 90 -13.48 14.89 -10.86
CA ALA A 90 -14.21 14.65 -9.61
C ALA A 90 -13.29 14.75 -8.39
N LEU A 91 -12.09 14.15 -8.42
CA LEU A 91 -11.08 14.30 -7.36
C LEU A 91 -10.64 15.74 -7.18
N GLY A 92 -10.43 16.47 -8.28
CA GLY A 92 -10.07 17.89 -8.26
C GLY A 92 -11.19 18.76 -7.68
N ALA A 93 -12.44 18.50 -8.05
CA ALA A 93 -13.61 19.22 -7.53
C ALA A 93 -13.80 19.00 -6.03
N THR A 94 -13.63 17.75 -5.55
CA THR A 94 -13.71 17.45 -4.11
C THR A 94 -12.55 18.11 -3.34
N ALA A 95 -11.34 18.11 -3.89
CA ALA A 95 -10.19 18.77 -3.28
C ALA A 95 -10.37 20.28 -3.23
N LEU A 96 -10.88 20.89 -4.31
CA LEU A 96 -11.18 22.32 -4.38
C LEU A 96 -12.29 22.71 -3.41
N GLY A 97 -13.36 21.89 -3.31
CA GLY A 97 -14.46 22.11 -2.37
C GLY A 97 -13.98 22.12 -0.93
N LEU A 98 -13.16 21.15 -0.53
CA LEU A 98 -12.59 21.12 0.83
C LEU A 98 -11.68 22.33 1.06
N TRP A 99 -10.82 22.70 0.07
CA TRP A 99 -9.98 23.88 0.17
C TRP A 99 -10.79 25.15 0.37
N ILE A 100 -11.87 25.37 -0.38
CA ILE A 100 -12.72 26.56 -0.25
C ILE A 100 -13.26 26.68 1.16
N LEU A 101 -13.77 25.57 1.74
CA LEU A 101 -14.32 25.56 3.11
C LEU A 101 -13.25 25.88 4.16
N VAL A 102 -12.04 25.35 3.99
CA VAL A 102 -10.91 25.66 4.88
C VAL A 102 -10.45 27.10 4.72
N ALA A 103 -10.29 27.57 3.48
CA ALA A 103 -9.83 28.95 3.20
C ALA A 103 -10.82 30.03 3.67
N THR A 104 -12.12 29.72 3.68
CA THR A 104 -13.17 30.63 4.17
C THR A 104 -13.43 30.49 5.67
N GLY A 105 -12.78 29.53 6.35
CA GLY A 105 -12.95 29.32 7.80
C GLY A 105 -14.29 28.74 8.23
N VAL A 106 -15.12 28.25 7.28
CA VAL A 106 -16.44 27.65 7.58
C VAL A 106 -16.43 26.12 7.63
N VAL A 107 -15.23 25.52 7.53
CA VAL A 107 -15.07 24.07 7.56
C VAL A 107 -15.53 23.51 8.92
N GLN A 108 -16.24 22.37 8.87
CA GLN A 108 -16.67 21.61 10.04
C GLN A 108 -16.30 20.13 9.87
N LEU A 109 -16.30 19.36 10.95
CA LEU A 109 -15.89 17.96 10.93
C LEU A 109 -16.68 17.10 9.92
N TRP A 110 -17.99 17.32 9.82
CA TRP A 110 -18.82 16.57 8.86
C TRP A 110 -18.46 16.87 7.39
N HIS A 111 -17.93 18.07 7.09
CA HIS A 111 -17.40 18.36 5.76
C HIS A 111 -16.18 17.48 5.47
N ALA A 112 -15.25 17.32 6.43
CA ALA A 112 -14.10 16.43 6.26
C ALA A 112 -14.53 14.98 6.00
N PHE A 113 -15.57 14.50 6.70
CA PHE A 113 -16.17 13.17 6.47
C PHE A 113 -16.78 13.04 5.07
N LEU A 114 -17.58 14.03 4.66
CA LEU A 114 -18.22 14.04 3.35
C LEU A 114 -17.18 14.02 2.21
N PHE A 115 -16.19 14.92 2.27
CA PHE A 115 -15.17 15.00 1.24
C PHE A 115 -14.25 13.78 1.24
N ALA A 116 -13.94 13.18 2.39
CA ALA A 116 -13.24 11.91 2.48
C ALA A 116 -13.98 10.79 1.74
N PHE A 117 -15.29 10.67 1.95
CA PHE A 117 -16.13 9.68 1.29
C PHE A 117 -16.25 9.90 -0.22
N LEU A 118 -16.46 11.15 -0.66
CA LEU A 118 -16.52 11.51 -2.07
C LEU A 118 -15.19 11.25 -2.79
N GLN A 119 -14.05 11.56 -2.16
CA GLN A 119 -12.72 11.22 -2.65
C GLN A 119 -12.55 9.70 -2.77
N GLY A 120 -13.02 8.94 -1.76
CA GLY A 120 -13.00 7.48 -1.77
C GLY A 120 -13.78 6.90 -2.96
N ILE A 121 -14.97 7.43 -3.25
CA ILE A 121 -15.77 7.04 -4.43
C ILE A 121 -14.99 7.32 -5.73
N ALA A 122 -14.48 8.54 -5.89
CA ALA A 122 -13.75 8.90 -7.10
C ALA A 122 -12.47 8.07 -7.27
N ALA A 123 -11.73 7.81 -6.18
CA ALA A 123 -10.55 6.96 -6.18
C ALA A 123 -10.86 5.50 -6.53
N ALA A 124 -12.02 4.97 -6.09
CA ALA A 124 -12.45 3.61 -6.40
C ALA A 124 -12.65 3.39 -7.91
N PHE A 125 -13.06 4.42 -8.65
CA PHE A 125 -13.12 4.38 -10.11
C PHE A 125 -11.75 4.67 -10.75
N ASP A 126 -10.98 5.61 -10.21
CA ASP A 126 -9.71 6.04 -10.79
C ASP A 126 -8.66 4.93 -10.81
N MET A 127 -8.49 4.21 -9.69
CA MET A 127 -7.40 3.25 -9.52
C MET A 127 -7.36 2.14 -10.59
N PRO A 128 -8.45 1.37 -10.85
CA PRO A 128 -8.41 0.30 -11.85
C PRO A 128 -8.29 0.83 -13.27
N VAL A 129 -8.93 1.97 -13.57
CA VAL A 129 -8.84 2.61 -14.90
C VAL A 129 -7.42 3.07 -15.18
N ARG A 130 -6.77 3.70 -14.21
CA ARG A 130 -5.38 4.17 -14.29
C ARG A 130 -4.41 3.02 -14.54
N GLN A 131 -4.53 1.92 -13.80
CA GLN A 131 -3.68 0.74 -13.97
C GLN A 131 -3.83 0.13 -15.37
N ALA A 132 -5.06 0.00 -15.85
CA ALA A 132 -5.34 -0.52 -17.18
C ALA A 132 -4.86 0.43 -18.30
N PHE A 133 -4.94 1.75 -18.09
CA PHE A 133 -4.57 2.73 -19.09
C PHE A 133 -3.06 2.78 -19.35
N VAL A 134 -2.21 2.50 -18.33
CA VAL A 134 -0.74 2.46 -18.50
C VAL A 134 -0.35 1.50 -19.64
N SER A 135 -1.00 0.35 -19.76
CA SER A 135 -0.72 -0.63 -20.81
C SER A 135 -1.16 -0.18 -22.22
N GLU A 136 -2.09 0.78 -22.34
CA GLU A 136 -2.54 1.31 -23.63
C GLU A 136 -1.63 2.40 -24.21
N MET A 137 -0.72 2.93 -23.40
CA MET A 137 0.20 4.01 -23.79
C MET A 137 1.52 3.50 -24.38
N VAL A 138 1.81 2.21 -24.26
CA VAL A 138 3.09 1.62 -24.66
C VAL A 138 2.88 0.30 -25.40
N PRO A 139 3.79 -0.07 -26.33
CA PRO A 139 3.75 -1.38 -26.98
C PRO A 139 3.98 -2.50 -25.95
N GLU A 140 3.61 -3.73 -26.30
CA GLU A 140 3.55 -4.86 -25.36
C GLU A 140 4.89 -5.19 -24.69
N ASN A 141 5.97 -5.10 -25.46
CA ASN A 141 7.34 -5.33 -24.98
C ASN A 141 7.81 -4.27 -23.95
N LEU A 142 7.19 -3.08 -23.91
CA LEU A 142 7.51 -2.01 -22.95
C LEU A 142 6.57 -1.96 -21.74
N VAL A 143 5.48 -2.75 -21.72
CA VAL A 143 4.53 -2.74 -20.59
C VAL A 143 5.22 -2.99 -19.24
N PRO A 144 6.11 -3.96 -19.06
CA PRO A 144 6.82 -4.14 -17.79
C PRO A 144 7.67 -2.92 -17.39
N ASN A 145 8.32 -2.27 -18.37
CA ASN A 145 9.09 -1.05 -18.14
C ASN A 145 8.19 0.12 -17.69
N ALA A 146 7.06 0.33 -18.36
CA ALA A 146 6.10 1.37 -17.99
C ALA A 146 5.51 1.16 -16.59
N ILE A 147 5.14 -0.08 -16.23
CA ILE A 147 4.66 -0.43 -14.89
C ILE A 147 5.74 -0.16 -13.83
N GLY A 148 7.00 -0.55 -14.12
CA GLY A 148 8.13 -0.29 -13.22
C GLY A 148 8.35 1.19 -12.95
N LEU A 149 8.36 2.01 -14.02
CA LEU A 149 8.52 3.46 -13.92
C LEU A 149 7.33 4.13 -13.20
N ASN A 150 6.11 3.62 -13.42
CA ASN A 150 4.92 4.12 -12.71
C ASN A 150 4.97 3.78 -11.21
N SER A 151 5.46 2.58 -10.87
CA SER A 151 5.69 2.20 -9.46
C SER A 151 6.77 3.06 -8.81
N ALA A 152 7.86 3.35 -9.52
CA ALA A 152 8.92 4.25 -9.03
C ALA A 152 8.38 5.67 -8.77
N GLN A 153 7.56 6.19 -9.69
CA GLN A 153 6.90 7.49 -9.56
C GLN A 153 5.98 7.55 -8.34
N PHE A 154 5.13 6.54 -8.14
CA PHE A 154 4.21 6.47 -7.01
C PHE A 154 4.96 6.41 -5.67
N ASN A 155 6.03 5.60 -5.58
CA ASN A 155 6.84 5.51 -4.37
C ASN A 155 7.66 6.78 -4.13
N GLY A 156 8.14 7.44 -5.19
CA GLY A 156 8.79 8.75 -5.09
C GLY A 156 7.84 9.83 -4.55
N ALA A 157 6.61 9.86 -5.05
CA ALA A 157 5.58 10.78 -4.54
C ALA A 157 5.22 10.49 -3.08
N ARG A 158 5.14 9.21 -2.69
CA ARG A 158 4.91 8.79 -1.31
C ARG A 158 6.06 9.18 -0.37
N LEU A 159 7.28 9.21 -0.87
CA LEU A 159 8.46 9.65 -0.11
C LEU A 159 8.47 11.16 0.07
N LEU A 160 8.23 11.92 -0.99
CA LEU A 160 8.37 13.38 -0.99
C LEU A 160 7.12 14.09 -0.47
N GLY A 161 5.93 13.59 -0.82
CA GLY A 161 4.66 14.26 -0.55
C GLY A 161 4.42 14.62 0.91
N PRO A 162 4.52 13.67 1.86
CA PRO A 162 4.28 13.96 3.27
C PRO A 162 5.28 14.96 3.85
N GLY A 163 6.57 14.85 3.53
CA GLY A 163 7.59 15.79 3.99
C GLY A 163 7.34 17.21 3.47
N VAL A 164 7.03 17.36 2.16
CA VAL A 164 6.67 18.65 1.58
C VAL A 164 5.40 19.22 2.22
N ALA A 165 4.39 18.37 2.47
CA ALA A 165 3.16 18.77 3.15
C ALA A 165 3.44 19.34 4.54
N GLY A 166 4.24 18.63 5.34
CA GLY A 166 4.60 19.07 6.69
C GLY A 166 5.25 20.44 6.69
N LEU A 167 6.19 20.69 5.77
CA LEU A 167 6.84 21.99 5.62
C LEU A 167 5.87 23.09 5.16
N VAL A 168 5.02 22.80 4.15
CA VAL A 168 4.02 23.77 3.68
C VAL A 168 3.03 24.14 4.78
N ILE A 169 2.57 23.14 5.54
CA ILE A 169 1.64 23.37 6.65
C ILE A 169 2.29 24.18 7.76
N ALA A 170 3.54 23.88 8.11
CA ALA A 170 4.27 24.58 9.16
C ALA A 170 4.53 26.06 8.82
N TRP A 171 4.77 26.40 7.54
CA TRP A 171 5.11 27.75 7.14
C TRP A 171 3.90 28.58 6.68
N PHE A 172 2.94 27.95 6.03
CA PHE A 172 1.85 28.64 5.32
C PHE A 172 0.45 28.19 5.79
N GLY A 173 0.36 27.22 6.69
CA GLY A 173 -0.92 26.64 7.13
C GLY A 173 -1.48 25.56 6.21
N ILE A 174 -2.65 25.05 6.56
CA ILE A 174 -3.29 23.90 5.91
C ILE A 174 -3.85 24.25 4.53
N ALA A 175 -4.47 25.44 4.39
CA ALA A 175 -5.16 25.83 3.17
C ALA A 175 -4.26 25.79 1.92
N PRO A 176 -3.02 26.32 1.92
CA PRO A 176 -2.11 26.20 0.78
C PRO A 176 -1.77 24.78 0.38
N ALA A 177 -1.60 23.85 1.34
CA ALA A 177 -1.32 22.45 1.04
C ALA A 177 -2.50 21.76 0.31
N LEU A 178 -3.73 22.08 0.70
CA LEU A 178 -4.95 21.61 0.02
C LEU A 178 -5.12 22.23 -1.37
N LEU A 179 -4.77 23.51 -1.53
CA LEU A 179 -4.81 24.20 -2.83
C LEU A 179 -3.82 23.60 -3.82
N ILE A 180 -2.59 23.33 -3.38
CA ILE A 180 -1.57 22.69 -4.22
C ILE A 180 -2.08 21.35 -4.75
N ASN A 181 -2.73 20.55 -3.92
CA ASN A 181 -3.36 19.32 -4.36
C ASN A 181 -4.48 19.58 -5.37
N ALA A 182 -5.39 20.50 -5.11
CA ALA A 182 -6.49 20.83 -6.04
C ALA A 182 -5.95 21.25 -7.41
N ILE A 183 -4.93 22.09 -7.45
CA ILE A 183 -4.25 22.52 -8.68
C ILE A 183 -3.53 21.35 -9.36
N SER A 184 -2.96 20.43 -8.61
CA SER A 184 -2.21 19.30 -9.16
C SER A 184 -3.05 18.39 -10.06
N PHE A 185 -4.37 18.31 -9.85
CA PHE A 185 -5.29 17.60 -10.74
C PHE A 185 -5.38 18.22 -12.14
N ILE A 186 -5.21 19.55 -12.25
CA ILE A 186 -5.16 20.25 -13.55
C ILE A 186 -4.00 19.71 -14.38
N ALA A 187 -2.85 19.42 -13.77
CA ALA A 187 -1.69 18.89 -14.49
C ALA A 187 -1.98 17.52 -15.14
N VAL A 188 -2.68 16.62 -14.44
CA VAL A 188 -3.06 15.31 -15.01
C VAL A 188 -4.13 15.47 -16.09
N ILE A 189 -5.15 16.29 -15.83
CA ILE A 189 -6.22 16.54 -16.81
C ILE A 189 -5.62 17.14 -18.09
N ALA A 190 -4.73 18.14 -17.97
CA ALA A 190 -4.02 18.71 -19.10
C ALA A 190 -3.17 17.65 -19.83
N ALA A 191 -2.41 16.84 -19.08
CA ALA A 191 -1.64 15.75 -19.67
C ALA A 191 -2.52 14.78 -20.46
N LEU A 192 -3.67 14.37 -19.91
CA LEU A 192 -4.64 13.51 -20.59
C LEU A 192 -5.27 14.21 -21.81
N TRP A 193 -5.48 15.52 -21.72
CA TRP A 193 -6.08 16.30 -22.82
C TRP A 193 -5.14 16.45 -24.00
N PHE A 194 -3.84 16.72 -23.76
CA PHE A 194 -2.83 16.89 -24.80
C PHE A 194 -2.28 15.56 -25.36
N MET A 195 -2.73 14.41 -24.87
CA MET A 195 -2.39 13.11 -25.47
C MET A 195 -2.91 12.98 -26.89
N ARG A 196 -2.16 12.28 -27.71
CA ARG A 196 -2.54 11.90 -29.06
C ARG A 196 -3.35 10.61 -29.04
N PRO A 197 -4.68 10.63 -29.30
CA PRO A 197 -5.52 9.43 -29.20
C PRO A 197 -5.17 8.36 -30.23
N ASP A 198 -4.68 8.76 -31.40
CA ASP A 198 -4.23 7.91 -32.49
C ASP A 198 -3.04 7.02 -32.14
N GLN A 199 -2.24 7.44 -31.15
CA GLN A 199 -1.08 6.68 -30.66
C GLN A 199 -1.42 5.77 -29.47
N LEU A 200 -2.66 5.72 -29.02
CA LEU A 200 -3.08 4.79 -27.99
C LEU A 200 -3.28 3.39 -28.59
N MET A 201 -2.90 2.37 -27.84
CA MET A 201 -2.98 0.94 -28.22
C MET A 201 -4.03 0.22 -27.37
N PRO A 202 -5.33 0.31 -27.73
CA PRO A 202 -6.38 -0.32 -26.94
C PRO A 202 -6.16 -1.83 -26.86
N ARG A 203 -6.21 -2.37 -25.64
CA ARG A 203 -6.07 -3.81 -25.41
C ARG A 203 -7.41 -4.52 -25.62
N PRO A 204 -7.40 -5.77 -26.12
CA PRO A 204 -8.62 -6.56 -26.24
C PRO A 204 -9.32 -6.65 -24.87
N LYS A 205 -10.64 -6.54 -24.89
CA LYS A 205 -11.48 -6.70 -23.69
C LYS A 205 -11.25 -8.11 -23.12
N ARG A 206 -11.02 -8.20 -21.81
CA ARG A 206 -10.97 -9.49 -21.14
C ARG A 206 -12.37 -10.12 -21.17
N THR A 207 -12.52 -11.19 -21.90
CA THR A 207 -13.79 -11.94 -22.03
C THR A 207 -14.07 -12.89 -20.86
N GLY A 208 -13.53 -12.62 -19.69
CA GLY A 208 -13.71 -13.46 -18.52
C GLY A 208 -15.02 -13.16 -17.77
N THR A 209 -16.04 -14.00 -17.97
CA THR A 209 -17.35 -13.93 -17.28
C THR A 209 -17.33 -14.47 -15.83
N GLY A 210 -16.18 -14.61 -15.22
CA GLY A 210 -16.07 -15.20 -13.88
C GLY A 210 -16.47 -14.26 -12.74
N THR A 211 -17.26 -14.76 -11.82
CA THR A 211 -17.76 -14.03 -10.66
C THR A 211 -16.77 -14.06 -9.48
N VAL A 212 -16.75 -13.00 -8.66
CA VAL A 212 -16.02 -12.97 -7.38
C VAL A 212 -16.46 -14.13 -6.46
N ARG A 213 -17.72 -14.55 -6.58
CA ARG A 213 -18.28 -15.69 -5.83
C ARG A 213 -17.53 -17.01 -6.11
N GLU A 214 -17.14 -17.25 -7.36
CA GLU A 214 -16.34 -18.44 -7.73
C GLU A 214 -14.93 -18.36 -7.15
N GLY A 215 -14.32 -17.18 -7.15
CA GLY A 215 -13.04 -16.96 -6.47
C GLY A 215 -13.12 -17.24 -4.98
N LEU A 216 -14.19 -16.79 -4.31
CA LEU A 216 -14.42 -17.04 -2.89
C LEU A 216 -14.68 -18.55 -2.60
N ALA A 217 -15.44 -19.22 -3.46
CA ALA A 217 -15.68 -20.66 -3.34
C ALA A 217 -14.36 -21.44 -3.45
N TYR A 218 -13.52 -21.12 -4.43
CA TYR A 218 -12.20 -21.72 -4.60
C TYR A 218 -11.29 -21.46 -3.40
N VAL A 219 -11.21 -20.22 -2.92
CA VAL A 219 -10.38 -19.86 -1.77
C VAL A 219 -10.77 -20.67 -0.52
N ARG A 220 -12.06 -20.92 -0.30
CA ARG A 220 -12.53 -21.73 0.85
C ARG A 220 -12.03 -23.17 0.83
N THR A 221 -11.68 -23.71 -0.32
CA THR A 221 -11.11 -25.08 -0.45
C THR A 221 -9.58 -25.11 -0.34
N ARG A 222 -8.93 -23.92 -0.20
CA ARG A 222 -7.48 -23.78 -0.20
C ARG A 222 -6.97 -23.17 1.12
N PRO A 223 -6.62 -24.02 2.12
CA PRO A 223 -6.17 -23.56 3.43
C PRO A 223 -4.91 -22.69 3.38
N ASP A 224 -4.00 -22.96 2.43
CA ASP A 224 -2.80 -22.18 2.18
C ASP A 224 -3.11 -20.74 1.77
N ILE A 225 -4.08 -20.54 0.86
CA ILE A 225 -4.53 -19.21 0.45
C ILE A 225 -5.30 -18.52 1.59
N LEU A 226 -6.14 -19.28 2.33
CA LEU A 226 -6.87 -18.74 3.48
C LEU A 226 -5.94 -18.21 4.57
N LEU A 227 -4.83 -18.91 4.85
CA LEU A 227 -3.81 -18.42 5.77
C LEU A 227 -3.24 -17.06 5.33
N ILE A 228 -2.87 -16.93 4.06
CA ILE A 228 -2.32 -15.66 3.53
C ILE A 228 -3.38 -14.55 3.57
N LEU A 229 -4.65 -14.86 3.28
CA LEU A 229 -5.74 -13.89 3.42
C LEU A 229 -5.97 -13.49 4.87
N GLY A 230 -5.84 -14.41 5.82
CA GLY A 230 -5.86 -14.10 7.25
C GLY A 230 -4.72 -13.17 7.66
N ILE A 231 -3.48 -13.46 7.21
CA ILE A 231 -2.32 -12.61 7.47
C ILE A 231 -2.57 -11.20 6.94
N ILE A 232 -2.96 -11.05 5.67
CA ILE A 232 -3.13 -9.73 5.07
C ILE A 232 -4.33 -8.98 5.67
N PHE A 233 -5.40 -9.69 6.08
CA PHE A 233 -6.53 -9.09 6.76
C PHE A 233 -6.14 -8.48 8.11
N VAL A 234 -5.51 -9.26 8.99
CA VAL A 234 -5.05 -8.78 10.31
C VAL A 234 -4.04 -7.64 10.14
N PHE A 235 -3.11 -7.79 9.20
CA PHE A 235 -2.10 -6.79 8.89
C PHE A 235 -2.71 -5.47 8.39
N SER A 236 -3.66 -5.51 7.45
CA SER A 236 -4.31 -4.30 6.94
C SER A 236 -5.28 -3.66 7.94
N THR A 237 -5.93 -4.48 8.78
CA THR A 237 -6.89 -4.00 9.78
C THR A 237 -6.19 -3.31 10.95
N PHE A 238 -5.15 -3.93 11.51
CA PHE A 238 -4.52 -3.44 12.74
C PHE A 238 -3.13 -2.84 12.52
N GLY A 239 -2.41 -3.28 11.48
CA GLY A 239 -1.03 -2.85 11.23
C GLY A 239 -0.89 -1.62 10.33
N MET A 240 -1.80 -1.39 9.38
CA MET A 240 -1.62 -0.38 8.32
C MET A 240 -2.29 0.97 8.59
N ASN A 241 -2.44 1.35 9.87
CA ASN A 241 -3.10 2.60 10.26
C ASN A 241 -2.11 3.74 10.58
N PHE A 242 -1.00 3.83 9.83
CA PHE A 242 0.08 4.78 10.12
C PHE A 242 -0.31 6.25 10.02
N GLN A 243 -1.35 6.61 9.30
CA GLN A 243 -1.86 7.97 9.26
C GLN A 243 -2.31 8.41 10.67
N ILE A 244 -3.10 7.57 11.34
CA ILE A 244 -3.60 7.82 12.70
C ILE A 244 -2.45 7.76 13.70
N THR A 245 -1.71 6.66 13.68
CA THR A 245 -0.69 6.38 14.69
C THR A 245 0.47 7.38 14.66
N ASN A 246 0.95 7.76 13.47
CA ASN A 246 2.04 8.74 13.34
C ASN A 246 1.58 10.15 13.74
N ALA A 247 0.33 10.52 13.42
CA ALA A 247 -0.21 11.82 13.80
C ALA A 247 -0.30 11.94 15.33
N LEU A 248 -0.89 10.95 16.01
CA LEU A 248 -1.01 10.93 17.47
C LEU A 248 0.35 10.84 18.18
N MET A 249 1.26 9.99 17.69
CA MET A 249 2.61 9.90 18.26
C MET A 249 3.35 11.22 18.14
N ALA A 250 3.25 11.90 17.00
CA ALA A 250 3.89 13.20 16.80
C ALA A 250 3.32 14.26 17.75
N THR A 251 2.00 14.39 17.83
CA THR A 251 1.32 15.46 18.57
C THR A 251 1.25 15.17 20.06
N GLU A 252 0.72 14.03 20.48
CA GLU A 252 0.39 13.75 21.88
C GLU A 252 1.59 13.21 22.68
N VAL A 253 2.44 12.36 22.04
CA VAL A 253 3.54 11.73 22.77
C VAL A 253 4.79 12.59 22.73
N PHE A 254 5.11 13.18 21.56
CA PHE A 254 6.35 13.92 21.38
C PHE A 254 6.17 15.45 21.33
N GLY A 255 4.93 15.97 21.34
CA GLY A 255 4.64 17.41 21.29
C GLY A 255 5.20 18.08 20.02
N LYS A 256 5.19 17.39 18.88
CA LYS A 256 5.75 17.83 17.62
C LYS A 256 4.68 18.42 16.69
N GLY A 257 5.14 19.23 15.72
CA GLY A 257 4.29 19.93 14.78
C GLY A 257 4.05 19.16 13.46
N ALA A 258 3.44 19.88 12.50
CA ALA A 258 3.11 19.35 11.19
C ALA A 258 4.34 18.92 10.37
N SER A 259 5.47 19.64 10.50
CA SER A 259 6.71 19.31 9.80
C SER A 259 7.25 17.94 10.22
N GLU A 260 7.27 17.66 11.51
CA GLU A 260 7.73 16.38 12.03
C GLU A 260 6.75 15.25 11.70
N TYR A 261 5.44 15.50 11.77
CA TYR A 261 4.44 14.52 11.32
C TYR A 261 4.64 14.16 9.86
N GLY A 262 4.77 15.14 8.97
CA GLY A 262 5.05 14.92 7.55
C GLY A 262 6.35 14.15 7.32
N MET A 263 7.41 14.46 8.10
CA MET A 263 8.70 13.77 8.03
C MET A 263 8.57 12.28 8.37
N LEU A 264 7.74 11.87 9.33
CA LEU A 264 7.55 10.46 9.70
C LEU A 264 7.05 9.62 8.51
N GLY A 265 6.13 10.17 7.71
CA GLY A 265 5.66 9.52 6.49
C GLY A 265 6.78 9.28 5.48
N SER A 266 7.64 10.28 5.28
CA SER A 266 8.81 10.20 4.41
C SER A 266 9.87 9.22 4.93
N VAL A 267 10.15 9.22 6.22
CA VAL A 267 11.09 8.28 6.85
C VAL A 267 10.62 6.83 6.70
N MET A 268 9.34 6.56 6.93
CA MET A 268 8.77 5.22 6.69
C MET A 268 8.86 4.82 5.21
N ALA A 269 8.69 5.78 4.28
CA ALA A 269 8.80 5.52 2.85
C ALA A 269 10.23 5.12 2.42
N ILE A 270 11.28 5.60 3.09
CA ILE A 270 12.67 5.11 2.89
C ILE A 270 12.73 3.60 3.13
N GLY A 271 12.15 3.13 4.23
CA GLY A 271 12.09 1.69 4.53
C GLY A 271 11.34 0.89 3.46
N THR A 272 10.19 1.39 3.01
CA THR A 272 9.42 0.72 1.94
C THR A 272 10.19 0.69 0.62
N LEU A 273 10.93 1.74 0.29
CA LEU A 273 11.75 1.79 -0.92
C LEU A 273 12.91 0.78 -0.85
N ALA A 274 13.59 0.68 0.30
CA ALA A 274 14.62 -0.33 0.53
C ALA A 274 14.06 -1.75 0.35
N ALA A 275 12.87 -2.04 0.90
CA ALA A 275 12.19 -3.33 0.73
C ALA A 275 11.82 -3.61 -0.73
N ALA A 276 11.41 -2.59 -1.50
CA ALA A 276 11.12 -2.73 -2.93
C ALA A 276 12.37 -3.18 -3.71
N PHE A 277 13.52 -2.56 -3.45
CA PHE A 277 14.79 -2.99 -4.06
C PHE A 277 15.20 -4.40 -3.63
N MET A 278 15.00 -4.76 -2.37
CA MET A 278 15.25 -6.11 -1.88
C MET A 278 14.32 -7.14 -2.56
N ALA A 279 13.05 -6.81 -2.74
CA ALA A 279 12.08 -7.66 -3.41
C ALA A 279 12.41 -7.88 -4.89
N ALA A 280 12.86 -6.83 -5.59
CA ALA A 280 13.26 -6.90 -7.00
C ALA A 280 14.45 -7.84 -7.24
N ARG A 281 15.31 -8.05 -6.25
CA ARG A 281 16.46 -8.99 -6.34
C ARG A 281 16.09 -10.44 -6.02
N ARG A 282 14.86 -10.70 -5.55
CA ARG A 282 14.41 -12.06 -5.16
C ARG A 282 13.81 -12.77 -6.36
N ALA A 283 14.36 -13.90 -6.75
CA ALA A 283 13.87 -14.68 -7.89
C ALA A 283 12.50 -15.33 -7.64
N ARG A 284 12.18 -15.71 -6.39
CA ARG A 284 10.90 -16.34 -6.00
C ARG A 284 10.51 -15.91 -4.58
N PRO A 285 9.20 -15.72 -4.32
CA PRO A 285 8.71 -15.54 -2.96
C PRO A 285 8.93 -16.85 -2.17
N ARG A 286 9.44 -16.73 -0.96
CA ARG A 286 9.63 -17.84 -0.02
C ARG A 286 8.86 -17.52 1.25
N LEU A 287 8.13 -18.49 1.77
CA LEU A 287 7.31 -18.34 2.97
C LEU A 287 8.10 -17.78 4.18
N ARG A 288 9.40 -18.13 4.29
CA ARG A 288 10.29 -17.58 5.31
C ARG A 288 10.38 -16.05 5.31
N TRP A 289 10.36 -15.41 4.13
CA TRP A 289 10.40 -13.94 4.05
C TRP A 289 9.08 -13.30 4.47
N LEU A 290 7.96 -13.99 4.23
CA LEU A 290 6.67 -13.56 4.75
C LEU A 290 6.64 -13.62 6.29
N LEU A 291 7.01 -14.77 6.86
CA LEU A 291 7.05 -14.93 8.32
C LEU A 291 8.02 -13.96 8.99
N LEU A 292 9.23 -13.81 8.44
CA LEU A 292 10.20 -12.82 8.92
C LEU A 292 9.68 -11.39 8.78
N GLY A 293 8.94 -11.10 7.72
CA GLY A 293 8.30 -9.79 7.52
C GLY A 293 7.22 -9.51 8.57
N VAL A 294 6.35 -10.49 8.85
CA VAL A 294 5.27 -10.35 9.87
C VAL A 294 5.88 -10.23 11.27
N PHE A 295 6.84 -11.08 11.61
CA PHE A 295 7.55 -11.02 12.89
C PHE A 295 8.29 -9.69 13.07
N GLY A 296 9.11 -9.32 12.08
CA GLY A 296 9.87 -8.06 12.10
C GLY A 296 8.95 -6.85 12.20
N PHE A 297 7.80 -6.86 11.50
CA PHE A 297 6.81 -5.81 11.62
C PHE A 297 6.28 -5.69 13.05
N ALA A 298 5.92 -6.80 13.68
CA ALA A 298 5.44 -6.80 15.06
C ALA A 298 6.52 -6.25 16.03
N VAL A 299 7.78 -6.67 15.87
CA VAL A 299 8.91 -6.22 16.71
C VAL A 299 9.19 -4.72 16.52
N PHE A 300 9.33 -4.25 15.26
CA PHE A 300 9.62 -2.83 15.02
C PHE A 300 8.44 -1.94 15.41
N THR A 301 7.19 -2.39 15.24
CA THR A 301 6.00 -1.64 15.67
C THR A 301 5.90 -1.59 17.19
N ALA A 302 6.20 -2.68 17.90
CA ALA A 302 6.29 -2.69 19.37
C ALA A 302 7.41 -1.77 19.88
N ALA A 303 8.59 -1.82 19.25
CA ALA A 303 9.70 -0.92 19.58
C ALA A 303 9.34 0.55 19.31
N ALA A 304 8.63 0.84 18.23
CA ALA A 304 8.11 2.17 17.93
C ALA A 304 7.10 2.63 19.00
N ALA A 305 6.18 1.76 19.44
CA ALA A 305 5.23 2.07 20.51
C ALA A 305 5.92 2.45 21.84
N LEU A 306 7.05 1.82 22.13
CA LEU A 306 7.85 2.02 23.35
C LEU A 306 8.94 3.10 23.19
N ALA A 307 9.07 3.72 22.02
CA ALA A 307 10.14 4.68 21.75
C ALA A 307 10.16 5.82 22.77
N PRO A 308 11.32 6.11 23.39
CA PRO A 308 11.44 7.17 24.38
C PRO A 308 11.54 8.56 23.78
N THR A 309 12.06 8.68 22.54
CA THR A 309 12.23 9.96 21.83
C THR A 309 11.69 9.88 20.42
N PHE A 310 11.43 11.05 19.81
CA PHE A 310 10.98 11.17 18.45
C PHE A 310 11.96 10.56 17.43
N GLU A 311 13.25 10.73 17.65
CA GLU A 311 14.31 10.22 16.76
C GLU A 311 14.34 8.69 16.77
N VAL A 312 14.22 8.06 17.94
CA VAL A 312 14.12 6.59 18.06
C VAL A 312 12.87 6.09 17.37
N PHE A 313 11.73 6.77 17.57
CA PHE A 313 10.49 6.45 16.88
C PHE A 313 10.65 6.51 15.36
N ALA A 314 11.22 7.60 14.83
CA ALA A 314 11.46 7.77 13.41
C ALA A 314 12.36 6.67 12.83
N VAL A 315 13.42 6.30 13.53
CA VAL A 315 14.32 5.19 13.11
C VAL A 315 13.57 3.85 13.07
N MET A 316 12.74 3.55 14.08
CA MET A 316 11.95 2.32 14.10
C MET A 316 10.95 2.25 12.92
N LEU A 317 10.42 3.39 12.46
CA LEU A 317 9.54 3.45 11.30
C LEU A 317 10.23 3.01 9.99
N ILE A 318 11.55 3.14 9.86
CA ILE A 318 12.28 2.57 8.71
C ILE A 318 12.12 1.05 8.70
N GLY A 319 12.35 0.39 9.84
CA GLY A 319 12.16 -1.05 10.00
C GLY A 319 10.71 -1.49 9.74
N VAL A 320 9.75 -0.73 10.27
CA VAL A 320 8.32 -0.92 9.99
C VAL A 320 8.03 -0.85 8.50
N GLY A 321 8.58 0.15 7.79
CA GLY A 321 8.44 0.30 6.35
C GLY A 321 9.01 -0.87 5.55
N VAL A 322 10.21 -1.34 5.92
CA VAL A 322 10.84 -2.53 5.30
C VAL A 322 9.96 -3.76 5.47
N CYS A 323 9.49 -4.01 6.68
CA CYS A 323 8.68 -5.18 6.98
C CYS A 323 7.29 -5.09 6.32
N SER A 324 6.65 -3.93 6.34
CA SER A 324 5.33 -3.70 5.73
C SER A 324 5.32 -4.09 4.26
N LEU A 325 6.24 -3.55 3.46
CA LEU A 325 6.26 -3.85 2.03
C LEU A 325 6.68 -5.31 1.78
N THR A 326 7.56 -5.86 2.61
CA THR A 326 7.94 -7.28 2.52
C THR A 326 6.73 -8.18 2.73
N VAL A 327 5.88 -7.92 3.73
CA VAL A 327 4.63 -8.67 3.96
C VAL A 327 3.70 -8.52 2.77
N MET A 328 3.40 -7.29 2.35
CA MET A 328 2.46 -7.03 1.24
C MET A 328 2.90 -7.70 -0.07
N THR A 329 4.17 -7.56 -0.44
CA THR A 329 4.69 -8.16 -1.68
C THR A 329 4.77 -9.67 -1.60
N SER A 330 5.12 -10.24 -0.44
CA SER A 330 5.17 -11.69 -0.23
C SER A 330 3.78 -12.30 -0.25
N CYS A 331 2.79 -11.72 0.43
CA CYS A 331 1.39 -12.17 0.38
C CYS A 331 0.85 -12.15 -1.05
N ASN A 332 1.01 -11.01 -1.74
CA ASN A 332 0.55 -10.86 -3.12
C ASN A 332 1.16 -11.92 -4.05
N ALA A 333 2.47 -12.07 -4.02
CA ALA A 333 3.17 -13.04 -4.88
C ALA A 333 2.84 -14.49 -4.52
N THR A 334 2.68 -14.82 -3.22
CA THR A 334 2.32 -16.18 -2.80
C THR A 334 0.92 -16.54 -3.28
N VAL A 335 -0.07 -15.66 -3.12
CA VAL A 335 -1.44 -15.89 -3.62
C VAL A 335 -1.45 -16.03 -5.15
N GLN A 336 -0.72 -15.17 -5.88
CA GLN A 336 -0.63 -15.26 -7.35
C GLN A 336 -0.08 -16.59 -7.83
N LEU A 337 0.92 -17.14 -7.15
CA LEU A 337 1.57 -18.40 -7.54
C LEU A 337 0.79 -19.64 -7.06
N ALA A 338 0.10 -19.56 -5.93
CA ALA A 338 -0.71 -20.65 -5.38
C ALA A 338 -2.05 -20.82 -6.11
N ALA A 339 -2.55 -19.76 -6.74
CA ALA A 339 -3.83 -19.79 -7.44
C ALA A 339 -3.72 -20.49 -8.80
N ASP A 340 -4.73 -21.34 -9.10
CA ASP A 340 -4.89 -21.93 -10.43
C ASP A 340 -4.88 -20.83 -11.50
N PRO A 341 -4.12 -20.98 -12.63
CA PRO A 341 -4.08 -20.02 -13.70
C PRO A 341 -5.45 -19.58 -14.22
N ALA A 342 -6.43 -20.49 -14.28
CA ALA A 342 -7.79 -20.20 -14.76
C ALA A 342 -8.60 -19.34 -13.75
N LEU A 343 -8.30 -19.43 -12.45
CA LEU A 343 -9.00 -18.74 -11.38
C LEU A 343 -8.21 -17.58 -10.76
N ARG A 344 -6.93 -17.42 -11.17
CA ARG A 344 -5.99 -16.45 -10.58
C ARG A 344 -6.55 -15.03 -10.49
N GLY A 345 -7.20 -14.55 -11.54
CA GLY A 345 -7.79 -13.20 -11.54
C GLY A 345 -8.88 -13.03 -10.49
N ARG A 346 -9.70 -14.07 -10.27
CA ARG A 346 -10.80 -14.07 -9.28
C ARG A 346 -10.26 -14.13 -7.85
N VAL A 347 -9.25 -14.99 -7.62
CA VAL A 347 -8.56 -15.10 -6.33
C VAL A 347 -7.87 -13.78 -5.97
N MET A 348 -7.22 -13.14 -6.95
CA MET A 348 -6.59 -11.84 -6.74
C MET A 348 -7.60 -10.73 -6.46
N ALA A 349 -8.81 -10.80 -7.02
CA ALA A 349 -9.88 -9.86 -6.68
C ALA A 349 -10.32 -10.04 -5.21
N VAL A 350 -10.46 -11.28 -4.72
CA VAL A 350 -10.72 -11.57 -3.29
C VAL A 350 -9.58 -11.05 -2.42
N TYR A 351 -8.32 -11.31 -2.79
CA TYR A 351 -7.15 -10.81 -2.07
C TYR A 351 -7.15 -9.27 -1.95
N MET A 352 -7.43 -8.56 -3.05
CA MET A 352 -7.49 -7.10 -3.04
C MET A 352 -8.64 -6.57 -2.20
N ALA A 353 -9.82 -7.22 -2.26
CA ALA A 353 -10.96 -6.86 -1.42
C ALA A 353 -10.65 -7.01 0.08
N VAL A 354 -9.97 -8.11 0.48
CA VAL A 354 -9.55 -8.33 1.86
C VAL A 354 -8.49 -7.31 2.29
N ASN A 355 -7.49 -7.08 1.46
CA ASN A 355 -6.41 -6.13 1.76
C ASN A 355 -6.92 -4.68 1.89
N MET A 356 -7.80 -4.23 0.97
CA MET A 356 -8.34 -2.87 1.01
C MET A 356 -9.48 -2.72 2.01
N GLY A 357 -10.22 -3.82 2.30
CA GLY A 357 -11.32 -3.84 3.26
C GLY A 357 -10.89 -3.83 4.72
N GLY A 358 -9.64 -4.20 5.02
CA GLY A 358 -9.11 -4.19 6.40
C GLY A 358 -9.04 -2.78 6.99
N THR A 359 -8.54 -1.81 6.22
CA THR A 359 -8.36 -0.43 6.69
C THR A 359 -9.67 0.26 7.14
N PRO A 360 -10.79 0.23 6.38
CA PRO A 360 -12.05 0.82 6.83
C PRO A 360 -12.61 0.21 8.12
N ILE A 361 -12.32 -1.06 8.38
CA ILE A 361 -12.72 -1.74 9.61
C ILE A 361 -11.79 -1.36 10.76
N GLY A 362 -10.48 -1.37 10.50
CA GLY A 362 -9.46 -1.17 11.53
C GLY A 362 -9.30 0.28 11.96
N SER A 363 -9.38 1.24 11.04
CA SER A 363 -9.10 2.63 11.36
C SER A 363 -10.02 3.25 12.43
N PRO A 364 -11.35 3.02 12.46
CA PRO A 364 -12.19 3.51 13.56
C PRO A 364 -11.86 2.82 14.90
N VAL A 365 -11.51 1.53 14.85
CA VAL A 365 -11.12 0.77 16.06
C VAL A 365 -9.80 1.30 16.62
N ILE A 366 -8.80 1.51 15.77
CA ILE A 366 -7.51 2.08 16.17
C ILE A 366 -7.68 3.52 16.65
N GLY A 367 -8.55 4.31 16.01
CA GLY A 367 -8.90 5.65 16.47
C GLY A 367 -9.53 5.63 17.85
N TRP A 368 -10.52 4.76 18.09
CA TRP A 368 -11.15 4.59 19.41
C TRP A 368 -10.13 4.18 20.49
N ILE A 369 -9.21 3.27 20.15
CA ILE A 369 -8.12 2.88 21.05
C ILE A 369 -7.22 4.08 21.37
N GLY A 370 -6.92 4.92 20.39
CA GLY A 370 -6.14 6.14 20.58
C GLY A 370 -6.79 7.09 21.61
N ASP A 371 -8.07 7.37 21.45
CA ASP A 371 -8.81 8.28 22.35
C ASP A 371 -8.95 7.72 23.78
N HIS A 372 -9.05 6.38 23.98
CA HIS A 372 -9.33 5.80 25.31
C HIS A 372 -8.07 5.25 26.02
N TRP A 373 -7.09 4.70 25.28
CA TRP A 373 -5.91 4.05 25.83
C TRP A 373 -4.62 4.81 25.52
N GLY A 374 -4.73 5.86 24.67
CA GLY A 374 -3.62 6.72 24.29
C GLY A 374 -2.88 6.27 23.04
N ALA A 375 -2.10 7.20 22.49
CA ALA A 375 -1.43 7.08 21.19
C ALA A 375 -0.54 5.84 21.06
N ARG A 376 0.21 5.45 22.10
CA ARG A 376 1.11 4.29 22.09
C ARG A 376 0.38 2.97 21.86
N TRP A 377 -0.85 2.84 22.36
CA TRP A 377 -1.67 1.63 22.17
C TRP A 377 -2.18 1.47 20.76
N THR A 378 -2.27 2.53 19.96
CA THR A 378 -2.62 2.43 18.54
C THR A 378 -1.59 1.58 17.77
N LEU A 379 -0.31 1.67 18.15
CA LEU A 379 0.77 0.81 17.63
C LEU A 379 0.81 -0.54 18.36
N GLY A 380 0.64 -0.53 19.70
CA GLY A 380 0.68 -1.72 20.54
C GLY A 380 -0.29 -2.81 20.10
N VAL A 381 -1.56 -2.45 19.81
CA VAL A 381 -2.56 -3.38 19.30
C VAL A 381 -2.17 -3.93 17.92
N GLY A 382 -1.63 -3.10 17.04
CA GLY A 382 -1.10 -3.54 15.75
C GLY A 382 0.05 -4.54 15.90
N ALA A 383 0.97 -4.29 16.82
CA ALA A 383 2.08 -5.20 17.13
C ALA A 383 1.59 -6.53 17.71
N ILE A 384 0.67 -6.50 18.67
CA ILE A 384 0.09 -7.71 19.30
C ILE A 384 -0.68 -8.55 18.27
N ALA A 385 -1.55 -7.92 17.48
CA ALA A 385 -2.36 -8.60 16.48
C ALA A 385 -1.48 -9.26 15.39
N THR A 386 -0.46 -8.56 14.90
CA THR A 386 0.46 -9.10 13.90
C THR A 386 1.38 -10.17 14.48
N PHE A 387 1.79 -10.06 15.75
CA PHE A 387 2.55 -11.10 16.43
C PHE A 387 1.72 -12.37 16.66
N ALA A 388 0.46 -12.22 17.10
CA ALA A 388 -0.46 -13.34 17.21
C ALA A 388 -0.67 -14.05 15.87
N MET A 389 -0.83 -13.27 14.79
CA MET A 389 -0.94 -13.85 13.44
C MET A 389 0.35 -14.55 12.98
N PHE A 390 1.53 -14.03 13.36
CA PHE A 390 2.81 -14.71 13.15
C PHE A 390 2.83 -16.09 13.84
N LEU A 391 2.38 -16.17 15.10
CA LEU A 391 2.32 -17.44 15.83
C LEU A 391 1.36 -18.42 15.15
N VAL A 392 0.15 -17.96 14.78
CA VAL A 392 -0.83 -18.79 14.05
C VAL A 392 -0.25 -19.33 12.75
N ALA A 393 0.38 -18.45 11.95
CA ALA A 393 1.00 -18.83 10.70
C ALA A 393 2.17 -19.81 10.89
N SER A 394 2.99 -19.59 11.91
CA SER A 394 4.12 -20.48 12.24
C SER A 394 3.65 -21.87 12.67
N ILE A 395 2.64 -21.93 13.54
CA ILE A 395 2.03 -23.20 14.00
C ILE A 395 1.41 -23.95 12.80
N TYR A 396 0.65 -23.22 11.95
CA TYR A 396 0.07 -23.81 10.76
C TYR A 396 1.11 -24.46 9.86
N VAL A 397 2.21 -23.74 9.59
CA VAL A 397 3.32 -24.23 8.75
C VAL A 397 4.01 -25.43 9.38
N MET A 398 4.25 -25.42 10.71
CA MET A 398 4.85 -26.56 11.41
C MET A 398 3.97 -27.81 11.33
N VAL A 399 2.66 -27.66 11.47
CA VAL A 399 1.70 -28.79 11.47
C VAL A 399 1.45 -29.33 10.07
N HIS A 400 1.29 -28.42 9.06
CA HIS A 400 0.88 -28.82 7.71
C HIS A 400 2.05 -29.22 6.81
N ASP A 401 3.18 -28.50 6.89
CA ASP A 401 4.35 -28.76 6.04
C ASP A 401 5.33 -29.75 6.68
N GLN A 402 5.02 -30.29 7.88
CA GLN A 402 5.90 -31.16 8.68
C GLN A 402 7.34 -30.63 8.76
N VAL A 403 7.49 -29.32 8.87
CA VAL A 403 8.78 -28.63 8.91
C VAL A 403 9.41 -28.90 10.29
N ARG A 404 10.50 -29.66 10.32
CA ARG A 404 11.35 -29.78 11.51
C ARG A 404 12.38 -28.67 11.52
N VAL A 405 12.38 -27.89 12.57
CA VAL A 405 13.46 -26.96 12.88
C VAL A 405 14.47 -27.70 13.74
N SER A 406 15.63 -28.03 13.17
CA SER A 406 16.74 -28.63 13.93
C SER A 406 17.87 -27.62 14.09
N LEU A 407 18.37 -27.49 15.31
CA LEU A 407 19.59 -26.76 15.61
C LEU A 407 20.78 -27.70 15.40
N GLN A 408 21.54 -27.46 14.36
CA GLN A 408 22.80 -28.17 14.20
C GLN A 408 23.85 -27.51 15.08
N SER A 409 24.39 -28.25 16.04
CA SER A 409 25.38 -27.78 17.02
C SER A 409 26.80 -27.67 16.45
N ALA A 410 26.91 -27.25 15.19
CA ALA A 410 28.18 -26.89 14.57
C ALA A 410 28.47 -25.41 14.79
N TRP A 411 29.71 -25.02 15.01
CA TRP A 411 30.10 -23.61 15.18
C TRP A 411 30.36 -22.98 13.80
N PRO A 412 29.69 -21.88 13.39
CA PRO A 412 28.54 -21.21 14.07
C PRO A 412 27.24 -22.03 13.94
N PRO A 413 26.34 -21.98 14.96
CA PRO A 413 25.11 -22.76 14.97
C PRO A 413 24.23 -22.39 13.76
N ARG A 414 23.82 -23.40 12.99
CA ARG A 414 22.96 -23.23 11.80
C ARG A 414 21.58 -23.79 12.09
N LEU A 415 20.57 -22.95 11.88
CA LEU A 415 19.17 -23.36 11.85
C LEU A 415 18.90 -24.05 10.51
N LEU A 416 18.69 -25.37 10.53
CA LEU A 416 18.23 -26.15 9.39
C LEU A 416 16.70 -26.27 9.46
N VAL A 417 16.06 -25.83 8.38
CA VAL A 417 14.61 -25.94 8.19
C VAL A 417 14.38 -26.87 7.01
N GLY A 418 14.06 -28.15 7.28
CA GLY A 418 13.82 -29.18 6.26
C GLY A 418 12.38 -29.68 6.28
N ARG A 419 11.84 -30.13 5.13
CA ARG A 419 10.56 -30.85 5.01
C ARG A 419 10.79 -32.34 5.25
N HIS A 420 9.93 -32.98 6.02
CA HIS A 420 9.96 -34.43 6.21
C HIS A 420 9.72 -35.15 4.86
N GLY A 421 10.68 -35.93 4.41
CA GLY A 421 10.58 -36.77 3.19
C GLY A 421 11.32 -36.28 1.94
N ALA A 422 11.79 -35.02 1.89
CA ALA A 422 12.57 -34.53 0.75
C ALA A 422 14.09 -34.47 0.99
N ASP A 423 14.52 -34.45 2.25
CA ASP A 423 15.91 -34.19 2.66
C ASP A 423 16.63 -35.40 3.27
N ASP A 424 15.93 -36.49 3.59
CA ASP A 424 16.61 -37.71 4.05
C ASP A 424 17.48 -38.36 2.94
N ALA A 425 17.20 -38.07 1.65
CA ALA A 425 18.03 -38.49 0.53
C ALA A 425 19.21 -37.54 0.25
N ALA A 426 19.10 -36.27 0.67
CA ALA A 426 20.18 -35.27 0.44
C ALA A 426 21.20 -35.21 1.59
N LEU A 427 20.91 -35.87 2.72
CA LEU A 427 21.83 -35.96 3.86
C LEU A 427 22.74 -37.21 3.80
N VAL A 428 22.51 -38.11 2.82
CA VAL A 428 23.22 -39.40 2.73
C VAL A 428 24.37 -39.39 1.73
N ASP A 429 24.52 -38.42 0.83
CA ASP A 429 25.75 -38.37 0.00
C ASP A 429 26.07 -36.96 -0.54
N PRO A 430 27.10 -36.29 0.01
CA PRO A 430 27.82 -35.30 -0.80
C PRO A 430 28.75 -36.05 -1.72
N ASP A 431 28.42 -36.09 -3.01
CA ASP A 431 29.20 -36.48 -4.18
C ASP A 431 30.63 -37.06 -3.89
N PRO A 432 30.84 -38.39 -4.03
CA PRO A 432 32.18 -38.98 -3.85
C PRO A 432 33.19 -38.52 -4.89
N GLN A 433 32.79 -37.84 -5.96
CA GLN A 433 33.67 -37.43 -7.07
C GLN A 433 34.39 -36.09 -6.85
N ALA A 434 34.09 -35.33 -5.80
CA ALA A 434 34.80 -34.09 -5.48
C ALA A 434 36.08 -34.28 -4.65
N ARG A 435 36.57 -35.52 -4.48
CA ARG A 435 37.81 -35.83 -3.73
C ARG A 435 39.01 -36.22 -4.61
N VAL A 436 38.90 -36.08 -5.93
CA VAL A 436 40.03 -36.31 -6.83
C VAL A 436 40.06 -35.17 -7.85
N ALA A 437 40.60 -34.04 -7.45
CA ALA A 437 41.33 -33.09 -8.27
C ALA A 437 42.02 -32.07 -7.35
#